data_3dbc2a45db62ad9d26cb0bedf228e3aa
#
_entry.id   3dbc2a45db62ad9d26cb0bedf228e3aa
#
_cell.length_a   1.000
_cell.length_b   1.000
_cell.length_c   1.000
_cell.angle_alpha   90.00
_cell.angle_beta   90.00
_cell.angle_gamma   90.00
#
_symmetry.space_group_name_H-M   'P 1'
#
loop_
_entity.id
_entity.type
_entity.pdbx_description
1 polymer ?
#
loop_
_entity_poly.entity_id
_entity_poly.type
_entity_poly.pdbx_seq_one_letter_code
_entity_poly.pdbx_strand_id
1 'polypeptide(L)'
;HQRGKHTLLCCNLVLPEDYAVRDALIQQVQELCFPDSGQEKVQQQEKKSPQVPKPVSRVDNPGFEGWKAQVNWSLDAFHRDLVDKVVLARRVDFSFQQAPDPVSLLRILEDATPNCFHFLFTSQEGVFLGATPERLFFRRGREVTSEAVAGTRPRGETSDDDQAYMASLLDSEKDQREHAFVRERIRDVLGGLCESVSVDE
;
A
#
# COMPACT_ATOMS: atom_id res chain seq x y z
N HIS A 1 -12.65 0.88 6.43
CA HIS A 1 -11.62 0.52 7.42
C HIS A 1 -12.27 -0.30 8.52
N GLN A 2 -11.85 -1.56 8.67
CA GLN A 2 -12.42 -2.46 9.68
C GLN A 2 -11.55 -2.44 10.93
N ARG A 3 -12.12 -2.04 12.07
CA ARG A 3 -11.47 -2.06 13.37
C ARG A 3 -12.33 -2.86 14.33
N GLY A 4 -11.95 -4.09 14.61
CA GLY A 4 -12.75 -5.02 15.39
C GLY A 4 -14.06 -5.41 14.65
N LYS A 5 -15.23 -5.16 15.29
CA LYS A 5 -16.56 -5.45 14.71
C LYS A 5 -17.18 -4.24 13.99
N HIS A 6 -16.46 -3.15 13.83
CA HIS A 6 -16.99 -1.92 13.23
C HIS A 6 -16.34 -1.64 11.90
N THR A 7 -17.14 -1.38 10.87
CA THR A 7 -16.70 -0.88 9.58
C THR A 7 -16.92 0.61 9.52
N LEU A 8 -15.87 1.37 9.18
CA LEU A 8 -15.94 2.81 8.98
C LEU A 8 -15.93 3.11 7.49
N LEU A 9 -16.94 3.82 7.01
CA LEU A 9 -16.93 4.43 5.70
C LEU A 9 -16.45 5.88 5.84
N CYS A 10 -15.40 6.22 5.09
CA CYS A 10 -14.89 7.59 5.02
C CYS A 10 -15.28 8.20 3.68
N CYS A 11 -15.93 9.37 3.73
CA CYS A 11 -16.21 10.17 2.55
C CYS A 11 -15.31 11.42 2.58
N ASN A 12 -14.49 11.62 1.55
CA ASN A 12 -13.61 12.78 1.43
C ASN A 12 -14.27 13.81 0.52
N LEU A 13 -14.35 15.06 0.98
CA LEU A 13 -14.85 16.20 0.22
C LEU A 13 -13.70 17.16 -0.06
N VAL A 14 -13.61 17.67 -1.28
CA VAL A 14 -12.62 18.67 -1.69
C VAL A 14 -13.28 20.04 -1.61
N LEU A 15 -12.99 20.82 -0.56
CA LEU A 15 -13.51 22.16 -0.38
C LEU A 15 -12.58 23.20 -1.05
N PRO A 16 -13.11 24.24 -1.71
CA PRO A 16 -14.53 24.66 -1.71
C PRO A 16 -15.42 24.01 -2.76
N GLU A 17 -14.91 23.18 -3.66
CA GLU A 17 -15.62 22.67 -4.83
C GLU A 17 -16.86 21.86 -4.46
N ASP A 18 -16.76 21.03 -3.41
CA ASP A 18 -17.86 20.17 -2.95
C ASP A 18 -18.78 20.84 -1.91
N TYR A 19 -18.48 22.09 -1.51
CA TYR A 19 -19.22 22.72 -0.40
C TYR A 19 -20.71 22.90 -0.72
N ALA A 20 -21.05 23.27 -1.97
CA ALA A 20 -22.43 23.49 -2.39
C ALA A 20 -23.26 22.18 -2.48
N VAL A 21 -22.59 21.04 -2.63
CA VAL A 21 -23.25 19.72 -2.80
C VAL A 21 -23.05 18.81 -1.57
N ARG A 22 -22.36 19.29 -0.54
CA ARG A 22 -21.99 18.53 0.65
C ARG A 22 -23.15 17.75 1.25
N ASP A 23 -24.28 18.42 1.48
CA ASP A 23 -25.42 17.81 2.17
C ASP A 23 -26.08 16.73 1.31
N ALA A 24 -26.13 16.95 -0.02
CA ALA A 24 -26.60 15.95 -0.98
C ALA A 24 -25.68 14.72 -1.03
N LEU A 25 -24.37 14.91 -1.00
CA LEU A 25 -23.40 13.81 -0.95
C LEU A 25 -23.50 13.02 0.35
N ILE A 26 -23.65 13.70 1.48
CA ILE A 26 -23.86 13.04 2.79
C ILE A 26 -25.14 12.19 2.75
N GLN A 27 -26.22 12.72 2.20
CA GLN A 27 -27.49 11.98 2.07
C GLN A 27 -27.32 10.75 1.17
N GLN A 28 -26.67 10.87 0.01
CA GLN A 28 -26.40 9.74 -0.88
C GLN A 28 -25.56 8.65 -0.20
N VAL A 29 -24.54 9.05 0.57
CA VAL A 29 -23.73 8.10 1.36
C VAL A 29 -24.58 7.41 2.42
N GLN A 30 -25.46 8.14 3.11
CA GLN A 30 -26.36 7.56 4.10
C GLN A 30 -27.34 6.56 3.48
N GLU A 31 -27.93 6.87 2.33
CA GLU A 31 -28.81 5.97 1.56
C GLU A 31 -28.09 4.70 1.10
N LEU A 32 -26.83 4.82 0.66
CA LEU A 32 -25.99 3.68 0.27
C LEU A 32 -25.62 2.79 1.45
N CYS A 33 -25.32 3.38 2.61
CA CYS A 33 -24.85 2.65 3.79
C CYS A 33 -25.97 2.12 4.67
N PHE A 34 -27.10 2.81 4.69
CA PHE A 34 -28.26 2.50 5.51
C PHE A 34 -29.53 2.54 4.63
N PRO A 35 -29.63 1.68 3.61
CA PRO A 35 -30.88 1.57 2.88
C PRO A 35 -31.97 1.27 3.91
N ASP A 36 -33.05 2.04 3.86
CA ASP A 36 -34.19 1.91 4.77
C ASP A 36 -34.50 0.44 4.98
N SER A 37 -34.60 0.04 6.23
CA SER A 37 -34.70 -1.33 6.69
C SER A 37 -36.05 -2.00 6.35
N GLY A 38 -36.39 -1.93 5.09
CA GLY A 38 -37.30 -2.89 4.45
C GLY A 38 -36.53 -4.20 4.36
N GLN A 39 -36.96 -5.17 5.17
CA GLN A 39 -36.36 -6.48 5.31
C GLN A 39 -36.15 -7.19 3.95
N GLU A 40 -35.20 -6.82 3.18
CA GLU A 40 -34.60 -7.71 2.22
C GLU A 40 -33.57 -8.55 2.97
N LYS A 41 -33.99 -9.79 3.29
CA LYS A 41 -33.03 -10.84 3.61
C LYS A 41 -32.01 -10.85 2.49
N VAL A 42 -30.81 -10.32 2.77
CA VAL A 42 -29.63 -10.58 1.96
C VAL A 42 -29.57 -12.10 1.88
N GLN A 43 -30.07 -12.65 0.78
CA GLN A 43 -29.84 -14.04 0.46
C GLN A 43 -28.34 -14.19 0.48
N GLN A 44 -27.84 -15.00 1.41
CA GLN A 44 -26.47 -15.48 1.40
C GLN A 44 -26.31 -16.23 0.07
N GLN A 45 -26.00 -15.46 -0.99
CA GLN A 45 -25.47 -16.05 -2.20
C GLN A 45 -24.23 -16.80 -1.74
N GLU A 46 -24.22 -18.10 -1.96
CA GLU A 46 -23.05 -18.94 -1.77
C GLU A 46 -21.84 -18.17 -2.28
N LYS A 47 -20.86 -17.94 -1.39
CA LYS A 47 -19.62 -17.25 -1.72
C LYS A 47 -18.86 -18.11 -2.74
N LYS A 48 -19.23 -18.00 -4.01
CA LYS A 48 -18.33 -18.44 -5.08
C LYS A 48 -17.05 -17.64 -4.87
N SER A 49 -15.94 -18.35 -4.66
CA SER A 49 -14.63 -17.70 -4.58
C SER A 49 -14.50 -16.79 -5.80
N PRO A 50 -14.17 -15.50 -5.60
CA PRO A 50 -14.06 -14.56 -6.70
C PRO A 50 -13.02 -15.09 -7.68
N GLN A 51 -13.39 -15.21 -8.95
CA GLN A 51 -12.49 -15.67 -9.99
C GLN A 51 -12.00 -14.46 -10.79
N VAL A 52 -10.69 -14.30 -10.85
CA VAL A 52 -10.08 -13.32 -11.76
C VAL A 52 -9.99 -13.95 -13.14
N PRO A 53 -10.46 -13.28 -14.20
CA PRO A 53 -10.27 -13.77 -15.55
C PRO A 53 -8.77 -13.88 -15.86
N LYS A 54 -8.39 -14.86 -16.67
CA LYS A 54 -7.00 -15.01 -17.09
C LYS A 54 -6.64 -13.88 -18.05
N PRO A 55 -5.47 -13.26 -17.89
CA PRO A 55 -5.01 -12.25 -18.84
C PRO A 55 -4.75 -12.88 -20.21
N VAL A 56 -5.06 -12.16 -21.27
CA VAL A 56 -4.78 -12.58 -22.67
C VAL A 56 -3.41 -12.11 -23.13
N SER A 57 -2.86 -11.07 -22.50
CA SER A 57 -1.49 -10.62 -22.76
C SER A 57 -0.85 -10.03 -21.51
N ARG A 58 0.49 -10.01 -21.52
CA ARG A 58 1.33 -9.36 -20.51
C ARG A 58 2.42 -8.57 -21.24
N VAL A 59 2.62 -7.32 -20.83
CA VAL A 59 3.70 -6.45 -21.33
C VAL A 59 4.45 -5.88 -20.13
N ASP A 60 5.78 -6.10 -20.11
CA ASP A 60 6.67 -5.54 -19.08
C ASP A 60 7.28 -4.23 -19.59
N ASN A 61 7.20 -3.14 -18.79
CA ASN A 61 7.73 -1.83 -19.14
C ASN A 61 8.53 -1.23 -17.96
N PRO A 62 9.86 -1.10 -18.07
CA PRO A 62 10.64 -1.55 -19.23
C PRO A 62 10.69 -3.08 -19.33
N GLY A 63 10.95 -3.59 -20.52
CA GLY A 63 11.32 -4.98 -20.74
C GLY A 63 12.74 -5.27 -20.22
N PHE A 64 13.24 -6.50 -20.38
CA PHE A 64 14.49 -6.95 -19.79
C PHE A 64 15.69 -6.03 -20.10
N GLU A 65 15.89 -5.65 -21.36
CA GLU A 65 17.03 -4.80 -21.76
C GLU A 65 16.91 -3.39 -21.19
N GLY A 66 15.71 -2.83 -21.13
CA GLY A 66 15.47 -1.53 -20.49
C GLY A 66 15.71 -1.58 -18.99
N TRP A 67 15.31 -2.66 -18.31
CA TRP A 67 15.60 -2.87 -16.89
C TRP A 67 17.11 -2.95 -16.63
N LYS A 68 17.84 -3.74 -17.44
CA LYS A 68 19.30 -3.84 -17.39
C LYS A 68 19.97 -2.49 -17.57
N ALA A 69 19.49 -1.69 -18.52
CA ALA A 69 20.01 -0.35 -18.75
C ALA A 69 19.80 0.58 -17.51
N GLN A 70 18.64 0.52 -16.87
CA GLN A 70 18.37 1.28 -15.64
C GLN A 70 19.29 0.86 -14.48
N VAL A 71 19.51 -0.44 -14.30
CA VAL A 71 20.45 -0.96 -13.28
C VAL A 71 21.86 -0.45 -13.54
N ASN A 72 22.36 -0.59 -14.77
CA ASN A 72 23.71 -0.13 -15.13
C ASN A 72 23.88 1.38 -14.95
N TRP A 73 22.88 2.15 -15.35
CA TRP A 73 22.88 3.62 -15.13
C TRP A 73 22.94 3.96 -13.64
N SER A 74 22.17 3.25 -12.81
CA SER A 74 22.17 3.48 -11.37
C SER A 74 23.51 3.17 -10.73
N LEU A 75 24.15 2.07 -11.14
CA LEU A 75 25.48 1.69 -10.67
C LEU A 75 26.53 2.74 -11.09
N ASP A 76 26.49 3.24 -12.33
CA ASP A 76 27.37 4.33 -12.78
C ASP A 76 27.13 5.62 -11.97
N ALA A 77 25.87 5.96 -11.70
CA ALA A 77 25.51 7.12 -10.90
C ALA A 77 26.06 7.04 -9.46
N PHE A 78 26.03 5.85 -8.84
CA PHE A 78 26.67 5.62 -7.53
C PHE A 78 28.20 5.79 -7.60
N HIS A 79 28.87 5.22 -8.61
CA HIS A 79 30.33 5.37 -8.77
C HIS A 79 30.77 6.82 -9.00
N ARG A 80 29.86 7.68 -9.46
CA ARG A 80 30.11 9.09 -9.73
C ARG A 80 29.60 10.01 -8.61
N ASP A 81 29.15 9.45 -7.50
CA ASP A 81 28.58 10.17 -6.35
C ASP A 81 27.43 11.13 -6.75
N LEU A 82 26.65 10.76 -7.77
CA LEU A 82 25.50 11.56 -8.23
C LEU A 82 24.25 11.29 -7.42
N VAL A 83 24.13 10.12 -6.85
CA VAL A 83 23.00 9.67 -6.02
C VAL A 83 23.47 8.68 -4.96
N ASP A 84 22.85 8.73 -3.79
CA ASP A 84 23.14 7.84 -2.68
C ASP A 84 22.23 6.63 -2.64
N LYS A 85 21.02 6.76 -3.15
CA LYS A 85 19.99 5.69 -3.20
C LYS A 85 19.12 5.84 -4.43
N VAL A 86 18.84 4.71 -5.08
CA VAL A 86 17.87 4.60 -6.18
C VAL A 86 16.91 3.46 -5.90
N VAL A 87 15.62 3.70 -6.08
CA VAL A 87 14.59 2.64 -6.10
C VAL A 87 14.08 2.50 -7.52
N LEU A 88 14.42 1.38 -8.16
CA LEU A 88 13.98 1.09 -9.52
C LEU A 88 12.56 0.50 -9.50
N ALA A 89 11.74 0.89 -10.47
CA ALA A 89 10.39 0.38 -10.63
C ALA A 89 10.16 -0.16 -12.05
N ARG A 90 9.26 -1.12 -12.15
CA ARG A 90 8.81 -1.70 -13.40
C ARG A 90 7.28 -1.80 -13.39
N ARG A 91 6.64 -1.40 -14.48
CA ARG A 91 5.22 -1.60 -14.71
C ARG A 91 4.99 -2.88 -15.50
N VAL A 92 3.95 -3.62 -15.15
CA VAL A 92 3.47 -4.76 -15.92
C VAL A 92 2.03 -4.50 -16.31
N ASP A 93 1.74 -4.52 -17.60
CA ASP A 93 0.41 -4.31 -18.15
C ASP A 93 -0.20 -5.67 -18.52
N PHE A 94 -1.36 -5.99 -17.97
CA PHE A 94 -2.14 -7.17 -18.32
C PHE A 94 -3.40 -6.74 -19.08
N SER A 95 -3.66 -7.38 -20.23
CA SER A 95 -4.92 -7.22 -20.93
C SER A 95 -5.85 -8.38 -20.68
N PHE A 96 -7.13 -8.09 -20.57
CA PHE A 96 -8.18 -9.09 -20.33
C PHE A 96 -9.26 -8.97 -21.39
N GLN A 97 -9.93 -10.07 -21.75
CA GLN A 97 -11.12 -10.03 -22.63
C GLN A 97 -12.28 -9.29 -21.98
N GLN A 98 -12.42 -9.43 -20.66
CA GLN A 98 -13.41 -8.73 -19.84
C GLN A 98 -12.68 -8.09 -18.66
N ALA A 99 -13.02 -6.86 -18.35
CA ALA A 99 -12.43 -6.17 -17.21
C ALA A 99 -12.68 -6.96 -15.92
N PRO A 100 -11.65 -7.23 -15.12
CA PRO A 100 -11.84 -7.84 -13.80
C PRO A 100 -12.68 -6.93 -12.91
N ASP A 101 -13.56 -7.52 -12.09
CA ASP A 101 -14.29 -6.75 -11.09
C ASP A 101 -13.34 -6.30 -9.97
N PRO A 102 -13.19 -4.97 -9.74
CA PRO A 102 -12.22 -4.45 -8.77
C PRO A 102 -12.49 -4.89 -7.33
N VAL A 103 -13.76 -5.07 -6.96
CA VAL A 103 -14.14 -5.50 -5.60
C VAL A 103 -13.74 -6.96 -5.39
N SER A 104 -13.92 -7.79 -6.41
CA SER A 104 -13.47 -9.19 -6.38
C SER A 104 -11.95 -9.29 -6.29
N LEU A 105 -11.21 -8.43 -7.01
CA LEU A 105 -9.74 -8.33 -6.89
C LEU A 105 -9.32 -7.93 -5.48
N LEU A 106 -9.97 -6.93 -4.88
CA LEU A 106 -9.66 -6.48 -3.53
C LEU A 106 -9.88 -7.60 -2.50
N ARG A 107 -10.98 -8.36 -2.61
CA ARG A 107 -11.26 -9.51 -1.74
C ARG A 107 -10.18 -10.59 -1.84
N ILE A 108 -9.71 -10.87 -3.05
CA ILE A 108 -8.61 -11.83 -3.25
C ILE A 108 -7.33 -11.32 -2.58
N LEU A 109 -7.04 -10.02 -2.68
CA LEU A 109 -5.91 -9.41 -1.98
C LEU A 109 -6.06 -9.48 -0.46
N GLU A 110 -7.27 -9.23 0.08
CA GLU A 110 -7.55 -9.36 1.51
C GLU A 110 -7.29 -10.77 2.03
N ASP A 111 -7.74 -11.78 1.29
CA ASP A 111 -7.53 -13.20 1.66
C ASP A 111 -6.03 -13.58 1.55
N ALA A 112 -5.31 -13.07 0.55
CA ALA A 112 -3.90 -13.39 0.32
C ALA A 112 -2.94 -12.61 1.24
N THR A 113 -3.34 -11.44 1.74
CA THR A 113 -2.47 -10.52 2.51
C THR A 113 -3.17 -10.01 3.78
N PRO A 114 -3.51 -10.89 4.74
CA PRO A 114 -4.34 -10.54 5.91
C PRO A 114 -3.71 -9.48 6.83
N ASN A 115 -2.39 -9.30 6.77
CA ASN A 115 -1.64 -8.35 7.61
C ASN A 115 -1.37 -7.02 6.90
N CYS A 116 -2.01 -6.75 5.74
CA CYS A 116 -1.84 -5.52 4.98
C CYS A 116 -3.01 -4.56 5.17
N PHE A 117 -2.78 -3.29 4.88
CA PHE A 117 -3.83 -2.30 4.64
C PHE A 117 -4.32 -2.44 3.21
N HIS A 118 -5.62 -2.63 3.02
CA HIS A 118 -6.23 -2.77 1.70
C HIS A 118 -6.96 -1.48 1.34
N PHE A 119 -6.82 -1.08 0.09
CA PHE A 119 -7.46 0.15 -0.40
C PHE A 119 -7.98 -0.02 -1.83
N LEU A 120 -9.02 0.73 -2.15
CA LEU A 120 -9.58 0.86 -3.47
C LEU A 120 -10.07 2.30 -3.66
N PHE A 121 -9.56 2.95 -4.70
CA PHE A 121 -9.97 4.28 -5.12
C PHE A 121 -10.52 4.23 -6.53
N THR A 122 -11.64 4.89 -6.77
CA THR A 122 -12.27 5.00 -8.09
C THR A 122 -12.17 6.43 -8.60
N SER A 123 -11.92 6.57 -9.89
CA SER A 123 -11.94 7.83 -10.62
C SER A 123 -12.62 7.65 -11.98
N GLN A 124 -12.75 8.73 -12.74
CA GLN A 124 -13.24 8.64 -14.13
C GLN A 124 -12.27 7.89 -15.04
N GLU A 125 -10.98 7.84 -14.70
CA GLU A 125 -9.93 7.18 -15.47
C GLU A 125 -9.81 5.69 -15.16
N GLY A 126 -10.33 5.24 -14.01
CA GLY A 126 -10.25 3.85 -13.61
C GLY A 126 -10.25 3.61 -12.11
N VAL A 127 -9.83 2.43 -11.73
CA VAL A 127 -9.75 1.99 -10.33
C VAL A 127 -8.30 1.74 -9.96
N PHE A 128 -7.88 2.31 -8.83
CA PHE A 128 -6.60 2.04 -8.19
C PHE A 128 -6.84 1.25 -6.91
N LEU A 129 -6.28 0.06 -6.81
CA LEU A 129 -6.42 -0.80 -5.64
C LEU A 129 -5.08 -1.43 -5.26
N GLY A 130 -4.95 -1.83 -4.01
CA GLY A 130 -3.74 -2.47 -3.55
C GLY A 130 -3.82 -2.95 -2.11
N ALA A 131 -2.73 -3.62 -1.71
CA ALA A 131 -2.45 -4.02 -0.36
C ALA A 131 -1.03 -3.56 0.02
N THR A 132 -0.88 -2.94 1.19
CA THR A 132 0.43 -2.51 1.69
C THR A 132 0.60 -2.89 3.16
N PRO A 133 1.72 -3.51 3.55
CA PRO A 133 2.04 -3.74 4.96
C PRO A 133 2.54 -2.48 5.65
N GLU A 134 2.99 -1.49 4.87
CA GLU A 134 3.70 -0.31 5.36
C GLU A 134 2.75 0.87 5.54
N ARG A 135 2.93 1.56 6.67
CA ARG A 135 2.18 2.76 7.02
C ARG A 135 3.10 3.97 6.96
N LEU A 136 2.76 4.95 6.14
CA LEU A 136 3.54 6.18 6.00
C LEU A 136 3.63 6.93 7.34
N PHE A 137 2.50 7.15 8.00
CA PHE A 137 2.43 7.70 9.35
C PHE A 137 1.09 7.38 10.03
N PHE A 138 1.06 7.54 11.34
CA PHE A 138 -0.17 7.54 12.14
C PHE A 138 -0.24 8.82 12.97
N ARG A 139 -1.40 9.46 13.01
CA ARG A 139 -1.62 10.67 13.79
C ARG A 139 -2.78 10.50 14.79
N ARG A 140 -2.53 10.89 16.04
CA ARG A 140 -3.55 11.00 17.07
C ARG A 140 -3.43 12.36 17.73
N GLY A 141 -4.35 13.27 17.42
CA GLY A 141 -4.28 14.65 17.92
C GLY A 141 -3.03 15.36 17.43
N ARG A 142 -2.12 15.70 18.34
CA ARG A 142 -0.83 16.35 18.07
C ARG A 142 0.34 15.37 17.93
N GLU A 143 0.13 14.11 18.26
CA GLU A 143 1.15 13.07 18.19
C GLU A 143 1.16 12.42 16.81
N VAL A 144 2.35 12.32 16.20
CA VAL A 144 2.59 11.66 14.92
C VAL A 144 3.62 10.56 15.12
N THR A 145 3.31 9.36 14.65
CA THR A 145 4.23 8.22 14.64
C THR A 145 4.48 7.77 13.21
N SER A 146 5.72 7.51 12.85
CA SER A 146 6.12 6.91 11.57
C SER A 146 7.11 5.78 11.85
N GLU A 147 7.20 4.84 10.95
CA GLU A 147 8.04 3.65 11.06
C GLU A 147 9.09 3.67 9.96
N ALA A 148 10.37 3.55 10.34
CA ALA A 148 11.44 3.35 9.38
C ALA A 148 11.61 1.84 9.14
N VAL A 149 11.26 1.36 7.96
CA VAL A 149 11.37 -0.05 7.59
C VAL A 149 12.23 -0.18 6.34
N ALA A 150 13.30 -0.97 6.43
CA ALA A 150 14.14 -1.33 5.29
C ALA A 150 14.85 -2.67 5.56
N GLY A 151 15.19 -3.38 4.48
CA GLY A 151 15.74 -4.72 4.54
C GLY A 151 14.67 -5.80 4.70
N THR A 152 14.91 -6.97 4.11
CA THR A 152 13.95 -8.09 4.16
C THR A 152 14.70 -9.42 4.16
N ARG A 153 14.21 -10.35 4.98
CA ARG A 153 14.62 -11.77 4.97
C ARG A 153 13.35 -12.63 4.94
N PRO A 154 13.43 -13.83 4.36
CA PRO A 154 12.32 -14.77 4.45
C PRO A 154 12.10 -15.19 5.90
N ARG A 155 10.89 -15.65 6.23
CA ARG A 155 10.64 -16.35 7.49
C ARG A 155 11.21 -17.76 7.40
N GLY A 156 11.76 -18.24 8.50
CA GLY A 156 12.25 -19.61 8.61
C GLY A 156 11.12 -20.63 8.72
N GLU A 157 11.39 -21.86 8.30
CA GLU A 157 10.48 -22.99 8.55
C GLU A 157 10.53 -23.45 10.01
N THR A 158 11.67 -23.20 10.67
CA THR A 158 11.90 -23.49 12.09
C THR A 158 12.27 -22.21 12.86
N SER A 159 12.20 -22.28 14.19
CA SER A 159 12.65 -21.18 15.07
C SER A 159 14.14 -20.86 14.89
N ASP A 160 14.96 -21.87 14.65
CA ASP A 160 16.40 -21.70 14.46
C ASP A 160 16.71 -21.01 13.14
N ASP A 161 15.98 -21.35 12.07
CA ASP A 161 16.08 -20.66 10.79
C ASP A 161 15.66 -19.20 10.91
N ASP A 162 14.56 -18.90 11.61
CA ASP A 162 14.11 -17.53 11.87
C ASP A 162 15.16 -16.71 12.60
N GLN A 163 15.82 -17.29 13.61
CA GLN A 163 16.90 -16.64 14.35
C GLN A 163 18.12 -16.36 13.44
N ALA A 164 18.48 -17.34 12.60
CA ALA A 164 19.58 -17.18 11.66
C ALA A 164 19.30 -16.07 10.63
N TYR A 165 18.08 -16.01 10.08
CA TYR A 165 17.67 -14.94 9.17
C TYR A 165 17.63 -13.58 9.85
N MET A 166 17.14 -13.51 11.10
CA MET A 166 17.15 -12.28 11.88
C MET A 166 18.59 -11.78 12.13
N ALA A 167 19.48 -12.65 12.57
CA ALA A 167 20.89 -12.31 12.76
C ALA A 167 21.52 -11.81 11.44
N SER A 168 21.31 -12.54 10.34
CA SER A 168 21.78 -12.15 9.01
C SER A 168 21.27 -10.78 8.54
N LEU A 169 20.06 -10.38 8.94
CA LEU A 169 19.54 -9.06 8.63
C LEU A 169 20.22 -7.96 9.47
N LEU A 170 20.35 -8.21 10.77
CA LEU A 170 20.96 -7.25 11.71
C LEU A 170 22.46 -7.07 11.46
N ASP A 171 23.17 -8.10 11.01
CA ASP A 171 24.62 -8.05 10.72
C ASP A 171 24.93 -7.49 9.32
N SER A 172 23.92 -7.28 8.48
CA SER A 172 24.11 -6.79 7.12
C SER A 172 24.40 -5.29 7.07
N GLU A 173 25.64 -4.90 6.84
CA GLU A 173 26.03 -3.50 6.68
C GLU A 173 25.24 -2.77 5.57
N LYS A 174 24.86 -3.51 4.50
CA LYS A 174 24.05 -2.97 3.41
C LYS A 174 22.66 -2.60 3.92
N ASP A 175 22.00 -3.52 4.62
CA ASP A 175 20.63 -3.31 5.11
C ASP A 175 20.60 -2.25 6.22
N GLN A 176 21.62 -2.21 7.09
CA GLN A 176 21.78 -1.16 8.10
C GLN A 176 21.94 0.22 7.47
N ARG A 177 22.76 0.38 6.42
CA ARG A 177 22.89 1.64 5.68
C ARG A 177 21.58 2.04 5.02
N GLU A 178 20.89 1.10 4.41
CA GLU A 178 19.59 1.36 3.78
C GLU A 178 18.55 1.82 4.82
N HIS A 179 18.49 1.17 5.97
CA HIS A 179 17.60 1.53 7.09
C HIS A 179 17.95 2.90 7.66
N ALA A 180 19.23 3.18 7.90
CA ALA A 180 19.69 4.47 8.40
C ALA A 180 19.25 5.62 7.49
N PHE A 181 19.33 5.45 6.18
CA PHE A 181 18.89 6.44 5.19
C PHE A 181 17.40 6.78 5.34
N VAL A 182 16.55 5.78 5.50
CA VAL A 182 15.10 5.97 5.68
C VAL A 182 14.82 6.65 7.03
N ARG A 183 15.44 6.16 8.11
CA ARG A 183 15.28 6.69 9.47
C ARG A 183 15.67 8.18 9.54
N GLU A 184 16.86 8.54 9.03
CA GLU A 184 17.33 9.91 9.02
C GLU A 184 16.38 10.82 8.23
N ARG A 185 15.94 10.39 7.07
CA ARG A 185 15.00 11.17 6.25
C ARG A 185 13.67 11.43 6.95
N ILE A 186 13.09 10.41 7.59
CA ILE A 186 11.86 10.56 8.37
C ILE A 186 12.09 11.55 9.53
N ARG A 187 13.19 11.39 10.27
CA ARG A 187 13.55 12.28 11.38
C ARG A 187 13.67 13.73 10.94
N ASP A 188 14.35 13.98 9.83
CA ASP A 188 14.56 15.34 9.30
C ASP A 188 13.22 15.99 8.89
N VAL A 189 12.35 15.25 8.21
CA VAL A 189 11.03 15.75 7.81
C VAL A 189 10.17 16.04 9.03
N LEU A 190 10.11 15.13 10.00
CA LEU A 190 9.33 15.32 11.21
C LEU A 190 9.91 16.43 12.09
N GLY A 191 11.23 16.60 12.13
CA GLY A 191 11.91 17.70 12.84
C GLY A 191 11.51 19.08 12.33
N GLY A 192 11.17 19.21 11.05
CA GLY A 192 10.65 20.44 10.47
C GLY A 192 9.15 20.70 10.73
N LEU A 193 8.42 19.69 11.20
CA LEU A 193 6.96 19.74 11.37
C LEU A 193 6.52 19.62 12.83
N CYS A 194 7.33 19.06 13.70
CA CYS A 194 7.04 18.74 15.08
C CYS A 194 7.91 19.58 16.06
N GLU A 195 7.39 19.87 17.24
CA GLU A 195 8.15 20.57 18.30
C GLU A 195 9.29 19.70 18.87
N SER A 196 9.11 18.37 18.85
CA SER A 196 10.12 17.40 19.28
C SER A 196 9.94 16.10 18.51
N VAL A 197 11.06 15.40 18.30
CA VAL A 197 11.09 14.07 17.65
C VAL A 197 11.92 13.14 18.52
N SER A 198 11.35 12.00 18.90
CA SER A 198 12.07 10.88 19.53
C SER A 198 12.16 9.71 18.56
N VAL A 199 13.23 8.94 18.67
CA VAL A 199 13.42 7.71 17.88
C VAL A 199 13.61 6.58 18.89
N ASP A 200 12.74 5.59 18.81
CA ASP A 200 12.88 4.34 19.57
C ASP A 200 13.78 3.39 18.78
N GLU A 201 14.72 2.74 19.46
CA GLU A 201 15.66 1.77 18.86
C GLU A 201 15.10 0.32 18.95
#